data_72973054a3f38c41b0fa479080b70661
#
_entry.id   72973054a3f38c41b0fa479080b70661
#
_cell.length_a   1.000
_cell.length_b   1.000
_cell.length_c   1.000
_cell.angle_alpha   90.00
_cell.angle_beta   90.00
_cell.angle_gamma   90.00
#
_symmetry.space_group_name_H-M   'P 1'
#
loop_
_entity.id
_entity.type
_entity.pdbx_description
1 polymer ?
#
loop_
_entity_poly.entity_id
_entity_poly.type
_entity_poly.pdbx_seq_one_letter_code
_entity_poly.pdbx_strand_id
1 'polypeptide(L)'
;MTESSESRHGIQVLDRANRLLARLEASSEPLALTTLARETGLSASTAHRILGSLSAMGFVKQNPAGQWSLGLRLLELGNLVYERFTVRQRALPFMQ
;
A
#
# COMPACT_ATOMS: atom_id res chain seq x y z
N MET A 1 24.57 -12.06 14.73
CA MET A 1 23.47 -11.19 14.38
C MET A 1 22.97 -11.48 13.01
N THR A 2 22.57 -12.70 12.86
CA THR A 2 22.10 -13.14 11.56
C THR A 2 20.82 -12.44 11.15
N GLU A 3 19.98 -12.10 12.12
CA GLU A 3 18.70 -11.50 11.75
C GLU A 3 18.86 -10.11 11.21
N SER A 4 20.00 -9.44 11.43
CA SER A 4 20.11 -8.05 11.01
C SER A 4 20.08 -7.90 9.49
N SER A 5 20.69 -8.83 8.76
CA SER A 5 20.70 -8.74 7.30
C SER A 5 19.30 -8.97 6.73
N GLU A 6 18.64 -10.00 7.20
CA GLU A 6 17.30 -10.29 6.71
C GLU A 6 16.31 -9.25 7.18
N SER A 7 16.46 -8.74 8.41
CA SER A 7 15.60 -7.69 8.90
C SER A 7 15.70 -6.43 8.06
N ARG A 8 16.93 -6.05 7.72
CA ARG A 8 17.13 -4.86 6.91
C ARG A 8 16.52 -5.03 5.53
N HIS A 9 16.67 -6.20 4.95
CA HIS A 9 16.10 -6.46 3.65
C HIS A 9 14.55 -6.36 3.71
N GLY A 10 13.95 -6.97 4.73
CA GLY A 10 12.51 -6.91 4.90
C GLY A 10 12.03 -5.49 5.16
N ILE A 11 12.78 -4.71 5.96
CA ILE A 11 12.42 -3.34 6.23
C ILE A 11 12.50 -2.51 4.96
N GLN A 12 13.49 -2.75 4.12
CA GLN A 12 13.61 -2.02 2.86
C GLN A 12 12.44 -2.33 1.93
N VAL A 13 12.02 -3.58 1.87
CA VAL A 13 10.89 -3.95 1.03
C VAL A 13 9.62 -3.26 1.52
N LEU A 14 9.41 -3.27 2.84
CA LEU A 14 8.24 -2.62 3.40
C LEU A 14 8.26 -1.12 3.16
N ASP A 15 9.43 -0.50 3.29
CA ASP A 15 9.55 0.93 3.03
C ASP A 15 9.24 1.24 1.56
N ARG A 16 9.76 0.42 0.66
CA ARG A 16 9.52 0.62 -0.76
C ARG A 16 8.05 0.40 -1.11
N ALA A 17 7.44 -0.64 -0.50
CA ALA A 17 6.01 -0.88 -0.71
C ALA A 17 5.20 0.30 -0.21
N ASN A 18 5.56 0.84 0.94
CA ASN A 18 4.84 1.98 1.50
C ASN A 18 4.97 3.21 0.59
N ARG A 19 6.15 3.42 0.00
CA ARG A 19 6.32 4.54 -0.92
C ARG A 19 5.43 4.41 -2.14
N LEU A 20 5.31 3.20 -2.67
CA LEU A 20 4.43 2.96 -3.81
C LEU A 20 2.98 3.21 -3.43
N LEU A 21 2.56 2.72 -2.29
CA LEU A 21 1.18 2.93 -1.83
C LEU A 21 0.92 4.41 -1.59
N ALA A 22 1.87 5.11 -1.00
CA ALA A 22 1.71 6.54 -0.74
C ALA A 22 1.57 7.33 -2.03
N ARG A 23 2.31 6.93 -3.07
CA ARG A 23 2.19 7.62 -4.34
C ARG A 23 0.83 7.37 -4.99
N LEU A 24 0.34 6.14 -4.90
CA LEU A 24 -0.99 5.83 -5.41
C LEU A 24 -2.07 6.56 -4.61
N GLU A 25 -1.86 6.68 -3.31
CA GLU A 25 -2.80 7.40 -2.46
C GLU A 25 -2.94 8.86 -2.87
N ALA A 26 -1.84 9.47 -3.32
CA ALA A 26 -1.83 10.88 -3.69
C ALA A 26 -2.40 11.13 -5.08
N SER A 27 -2.75 10.09 -5.82
CA SER A 27 -3.24 10.22 -7.19
C SER A 27 -4.71 9.83 -7.25
N SER A 28 -5.49 10.65 -7.96
CA SER A 28 -6.89 10.32 -8.18
C SER A 28 -7.08 9.39 -9.38
N GLU A 29 -6.01 9.10 -10.10
CA GLU A 29 -6.07 8.27 -11.31
C GLU A 29 -5.04 7.17 -11.24
N PRO A 30 -5.28 6.06 -11.96
CA PRO A 30 -4.28 5.00 -12.02
C PRO A 30 -2.97 5.51 -12.63
N LEU A 31 -1.87 4.93 -12.21
CA LEU A 31 -0.54 5.36 -12.62
C LEU A 31 0.20 4.23 -13.33
N ALA A 32 0.97 4.61 -14.35
CA ALA A 32 1.80 3.67 -15.06
C ALA A 32 3.00 3.26 -14.22
N LEU A 33 3.53 2.06 -14.51
CA LEU A 33 4.69 1.57 -13.80
C LEU A 33 5.86 2.53 -13.88
N THR A 34 6.11 3.08 -15.07
CA THR A 34 7.24 3.97 -15.25
C THR A 34 7.12 5.24 -14.39
N THR A 35 5.90 5.76 -14.30
CA THR A 35 5.65 6.92 -13.46
C THR A 35 5.89 6.58 -11.99
N LEU A 36 5.35 5.46 -11.55
CA LEU A 36 5.53 5.04 -10.16
C LEU A 36 7.00 4.82 -9.83
N ALA A 37 7.72 4.13 -10.70
CA ALA A 37 9.15 3.86 -10.45
C ALA A 37 9.93 5.17 -10.37
N ARG A 38 9.70 6.06 -11.33
CA ARG A 38 10.43 7.32 -11.37
C ARG A 38 10.15 8.16 -10.12
N GLU A 39 8.90 8.26 -9.75
CA GLU A 39 8.52 9.17 -8.67
C GLU A 39 8.77 8.62 -7.29
N THR A 40 8.99 7.32 -7.16
CA THR A 40 9.36 6.73 -5.88
C THR A 40 10.87 6.45 -5.78
N GLY A 41 11.60 6.72 -6.85
CA GLY A 41 13.05 6.48 -6.83
C GLY A 41 13.44 5.02 -6.94
N LEU A 42 12.55 4.18 -7.45
CA LEU A 42 12.80 2.75 -7.59
C LEU A 42 13.06 2.40 -9.06
N SER A 43 13.81 1.32 -9.28
CA SER A 43 13.92 0.81 -10.63
C SER A 43 12.58 0.23 -11.06
N ALA A 44 12.36 0.17 -12.37
CA ALA A 44 11.11 -0.39 -12.87
C ALA A 44 10.92 -1.84 -12.45
N SER A 45 12.00 -2.62 -12.47
CA SER A 45 11.89 -4.02 -12.11
C SER A 45 11.57 -4.21 -10.63
N THR A 46 12.17 -3.38 -9.76
CA THR A 46 11.86 -3.44 -8.34
C THR A 46 10.43 -3.02 -8.08
N ALA A 47 9.99 -1.92 -8.68
CA ALA A 47 8.62 -1.44 -8.51
C ALA A 47 7.62 -2.49 -9.01
N HIS A 48 7.89 -3.08 -10.18
CA HIS A 48 6.99 -4.09 -10.73
C HIS A 48 6.87 -5.30 -9.83
N ARG A 49 8.01 -5.74 -9.28
CA ARG A 49 7.99 -6.92 -8.42
C ARG A 49 7.20 -6.66 -7.14
N ILE A 50 7.39 -5.50 -6.54
CA ILE A 50 6.68 -5.16 -5.32
C ILE A 50 5.20 -4.97 -5.59
N LEU A 51 4.87 -4.28 -6.69
CA LEU A 51 3.47 -4.09 -7.06
C LEU A 51 2.79 -5.43 -7.34
N GLY A 52 3.51 -6.37 -7.95
CA GLY A 52 2.97 -7.69 -8.17
C GLY A 52 2.64 -8.41 -6.88
N SER A 53 3.51 -8.30 -5.89
CA SER A 53 3.25 -8.89 -4.58
C SER A 53 2.08 -8.22 -3.90
N LEU A 54 2.01 -6.89 -3.96
CA LEU A 54 0.90 -6.16 -3.38
C LEU A 54 -0.42 -6.51 -4.08
N SER A 55 -0.36 -6.73 -5.38
CA SER A 55 -1.55 -7.12 -6.13
C SER A 55 -2.05 -8.50 -5.71
N ALA A 56 -1.11 -9.42 -5.48
CA ALA A 56 -1.48 -10.75 -5.02
C ALA A 56 -2.18 -10.71 -3.66
N MET A 57 -1.85 -9.72 -2.85
CA MET A 57 -2.49 -9.54 -1.55
C MET A 57 -3.75 -8.67 -1.61
N GLY A 58 -4.06 -8.13 -2.79
CA GLY A 58 -5.25 -7.31 -2.96
C GLY A 58 -5.07 -5.84 -2.58
N PHE A 59 -3.85 -5.41 -2.27
CA PHE A 59 -3.60 -4.04 -1.85
C PHE A 59 -3.51 -3.07 -3.01
N VAL A 60 -3.18 -3.56 -4.20
CA VAL A 60 -3.21 -2.75 -5.41
C VAL A 60 -3.85 -3.59 -6.50
N LYS A 61 -4.27 -2.92 -7.57
CA LYS A 61 -4.83 -3.61 -8.72
C LYS A 61 -4.29 -2.98 -9.99
N GLN A 62 -4.28 -3.76 -11.06
CA GLN A 62 -3.81 -3.31 -12.36
C GLN A 62 -4.99 -3.35 -13.32
N ASN A 63 -5.20 -2.25 -14.06
CA ASN A 63 -6.29 -2.22 -15.02
C ASN A 63 -5.82 -2.81 -16.36
N PRO A 64 -6.74 -2.98 -17.32
CA PRO A 64 -6.35 -3.56 -18.62
C PRO A 64 -5.30 -2.76 -19.38
N ALA A 65 -5.15 -1.47 -19.06
CA ALA A 65 -4.12 -0.65 -19.70
C ALA A 65 -2.77 -0.79 -18.99
N GLY A 66 -2.68 -1.62 -17.95
CA GLY A 66 -1.44 -1.85 -17.26
C GLY A 66 -1.13 -0.83 -16.17
N GLN A 67 -2.07 0.03 -15.86
CA GLN A 67 -1.87 1.06 -14.84
C GLN A 67 -2.32 0.53 -13.47
N TRP A 68 -1.72 1.10 -12.42
CA TRP A 68 -1.90 0.62 -11.05
C TRP A 68 -2.72 1.60 -10.22
N SER A 69 -3.49 1.06 -9.31
CA SER A 69 -4.28 1.86 -8.35
C SER A 69 -4.45 1.05 -7.07
N LEU A 70 -4.98 1.71 -6.03
CA LEU A 70 -5.20 1.03 -4.76
C LEU A 70 -6.28 -0.04 -4.92
N GLY A 71 -6.13 -1.13 -4.18
CA GLY A 71 -6.98 -2.29 -4.31
C GLY A 71 -8.04 -2.39 -3.23
N LEU A 72 -8.99 -3.30 -3.47
CA LEU A 72 -10.16 -3.46 -2.62
C LEU A 72 -9.83 -3.94 -1.21
N ARG A 73 -8.72 -4.66 -1.05
CA ARG A 73 -8.34 -5.16 0.27
C ARG A 73 -8.16 -4.02 1.26
N LEU A 74 -7.66 -2.87 0.78
CA LEU A 74 -7.47 -1.73 1.66
C LEU A 74 -8.81 -1.18 2.14
N LEU A 75 -9.84 -1.20 1.28
CA LEU A 75 -11.16 -0.77 1.70
C LEU A 75 -11.72 -1.71 2.77
N GLU A 76 -11.56 -3.01 2.57
CA GLU A 76 -12.03 -3.99 3.54
C GLU A 76 -11.39 -3.77 4.90
N LEU A 77 -10.07 -3.59 4.92
CA LEU A 77 -9.35 -3.35 6.16
C LEU A 77 -9.76 -2.02 6.77
N GLY A 78 -9.92 -1.01 5.93
CA GLY A 78 -10.32 0.30 6.41
C GLY A 78 -11.70 0.28 7.03
N ASN A 79 -12.63 -0.47 6.45
CA ASN A 79 -13.97 -0.59 7.01
C ASN A 79 -13.94 -1.24 8.38
N LEU A 80 -13.11 -2.26 8.56
CA LEU A 80 -12.98 -2.91 9.85
C LEU A 80 -12.44 -1.93 10.88
N VAL A 81 -11.43 -1.18 10.51
CA VAL A 81 -10.85 -0.18 11.42
C VAL A 81 -11.91 0.86 11.77
N TYR A 82 -12.64 1.33 10.77
CA TYR A 82 -13.65 2.34 10.97
C TYR A 82 -14.74 1.85 11.92
N GLU A 83 -15.21 0.63 11.73
CA GLU A 83 -16.24 0.07 12.59
C GLU A 83 -15.79 -0.01 14.03
N ARG A 84 -14.56 -0.51 14.24
CA ARG A 84 -14.03 -0.63 15.59
C ARG A 84 -13.86 0.73 16.25
N PHE A 85 -13.40 1.69 15.49
CA PHE A 85 -13.22 3.04 16.00
C PHE A 85 -14.55 3.65 16.38
N THR A 86 -15.56 3.49 15.53
CA THR A 86 -16.88 4.07 15.77
C THR A 86 -17.55 3.46 16.99
N VAL A 87 -17.49 2.14 17.13
CA VAL A 87 -18.06 1.45 18.28
C VAL A 87 -17.40 1.92 19.56
N ARG A 88 -16.07 2.05 19.53
CA ARG A 88 -15.34 2.51 20.69
C ARG A 88 -15.75 3.91 21.11
N GLN A 89 -15.94 4.79 20.14
CA GLN A 89 -16.37 6.15 20.44
C GLN A 89 -17.76 6.19 21.04
N ARG A 90 -18.65 5.34 20.56
CA ARG A 90 -20.00 5.30 21.10
C ARG A 90 -20.01 4.78 22.54
N ALA A 91 -19.06 3.91 22.88
CA ALA A 91 -18.97 3.37 24.21
C ALA A 91 -18.43 4.39 25.22
N LEU A 92 -17.96 5.54 24.75
CA LEU A 92 -17.40 6.57 25.60
C LEU A 92 -18.27 7.81 25.49
N PRO A 93 -19.43 7.84 26.14
CA PRO A 93 -20.39 8.93 25.94
C PRO A 93 -19.83 10.31 26.28
N PHE A 94 -18.93 10.37 27.23
CA PHE A 94 -18.36 11.66 27.60
C PHE A 94 -17.47 12.25 26.51
N MET A 95 -17.17 11.48 25.49
CA MET A 95 -16.37 11.98 24.38
C MET A 95 -17.18 12.86 23.44
N GLN A 96 -18.45 12.89 23.63
CA GLN A 96 -19.29 13.73 22.80
C GLN A 96 -19.23 15.20 23.29
#